data_e276dd09dd6dcb2b5cae2060d550a891
#
_entry.id   e276dd09dd6dcb2b5cae2060d550a891
#
_cell.length_a   1.000
_cell.length_b   1.000
_cell.length_c   1.000
_cell.angle_alpha   90.00
_cell.angle_beta   90.00
_cell.angle_gamma   90.00
#
_symmetry.space_group_name_H-M   'P 1'
#
loop_
_entity.id
_entity.type
_entity.pdbx_description
1 polymer ?
#
loop_
_entity_poly.entity_id
_entity_poly.type
_entity_poly.pdbx_seq_one_letter_code
_entity_poly.pdbx_strand_id
1 'polypeptide(L)'
;PEPVAAGTPIGTAGPVLTSLGYPDTLRLFCGSHDQICCSLGAGVFDEGVAMDSLGTTESIVCVSSRLTTSRQNLACNIPVYPYPGEGLYAYMTFLTTCASLLEWFRTKLLDAPEEGFYAQYDQKLTELRDQPASVFALPYFAGAGTPQMDFRAQGLFAGLTLDTDRYQLYRAILEGTCFEGRLNLANMESCGISVRELRCIGGGARSAPWLQMKADITGRRVVSMACEEAGCLGAAMLAGMG
;
A
#
# COMPACT_ATOMS: atom_id res chain seq x y z
N PRO A 1 -28.74 -9.93 8.24
CA PRO A 1 -28.39 -10.58 6.98
C PRO A 1 -27.24 -11.54 7.21
N GLU A 2 -27.25 -12.68 6.53
CA GLU A 2 -26.13 -13.62 6.56
C GLU A 2 -24.95 -13.06 5.76
N PRO A 3 -23.71 -13.26 6.23
CA PRO A 3 -22.52 -12.93 5.46
C PRO A 3 -22.47 -13.77 4.18
N VAL A 4 -22.09 -13.14 3.06
CA VAL A 4 -21.91 -13.82 1.77
C VAL A 4 -20.49 -13.57 1.26
N ALA A 5 -19.97 -14.48 0.43
CA ALA A 5 -18.67 -14.33 -0.18
C ALA A 5 -18.63 -13.15 -1.16
N ALA A 6 -17.46 -12.54 -1.33
CA ALA A 6 -17.24 -11.54 -2.37
C ALA A 6 -17.53 -12.14 -3.75
N GLY A 7 -18.14 -11.36 -4.65
CA GLY A 7 -18.60 -11.80 -5.97
C GLY A 7 -19.98 -12.46 -5.97
N THR A 8 -20.61 -12.72 -4.79
CA THR A 8 -21.95 -13.28 -4.75
C THR A 8 -22.98 -12.29 -5.28
N PRO A 9 -23.90 -12.70 -6.21
CA PRO A 9 -25.04 -11.88 -6.61
C PRO A 9 -25.95 -11.58 -5.41
N ILE A 10 -26.27 -10.32 -5.18
CA ILE A 10 -27.10 -9.87 -4.05
C ILE A 10 -28.43 -9.25 -4.48
N GLY A 11 -28.70 -9.20 -5.77
CA GLY A 11 -29.96 -8.71 -6.33
C GLY A 11 -29.80 -7.89 -7.59
N THR A 12 -30.84 -7.11 -7.88
CA THR A 12 -30.88 -6.15 -8.99
C THR A 12 -31.11 -4.73 -8.47
N ALA A 13 -31.00 -3.74 -9.37
CA ALA A 13 -31.24 -2.35 -9.02
C ALA A 13 -32.63 -2.15 -8.40
N GLY A 14 -32.66 -1.60 -7.21
CA GLY A 14 -33.89 -1.20 -6.53
C GLY A 14 -34.35 0.21 -6.97
N PRO A 15 -35.49 0.69 -6.42
CA PRO A 15 -36.09 1.97 -6.81
C PRO A 15 -35.13 3.17 -6.75
N VAL A 16 -34.19 3.17 -5.81
CA VAL A 16 -33.20 4.24 -5.66
C VAL A 16 -32.28 4.31 -6.89
N LEU A 17 -31.71 3.17 -7.30
CA LEU A 17 -30.81 3.12 -8.47
C LEU A 17 -31.54 3.40 -9.76
N THR A 18 -32.76 2.91 -9.92
CA THR A 18 -33.60 3.21 -11.11
C THR A 18 -33.96 4.69 -11.19
N SER A 19 -34.19 5.35 -10.04
CA SER A 19 -34.42 6.82 -10.01
C SER A 19 -33.18 7.63 -10.41
N LEU A 20 -31.99 7.04 -10.30
CA LEU A 20 -30.73 7.64 -10.77
C LEU A 20 -30.41 7.31 -12.23
N GLY A 21 -31.34 6.64 -12.95
CA GLY A 21 -31.20 6.33 -14.38
C GLY A 21 -30.53 4.99 -14.70
N TYR A 22 -30.25 4.15 -13.68
CA TYR A 22 -29.76 2.79 -13.93
C TYR A 22 -30.91 1.86 -14.35
N PRO A 23 -30.67 0.90 -15.27
CA PRO A 23 -31.70 -0.06 -15.64
C PRO A 23 -32.07 -0.98 -14.47
N ASP A 24 -33.32 -1.39 -14.39
CA ASP A 24 -33.82 -2.34 -13.38
C ASP A 24 -33.17 -3.73 -13.49
N THR A 25 -32.62 -4.03 -14.67
CA THR A 25 -31.85 -5.26 -14.95
C THR A 25 -30.41 -5.22 -14.42
N LEU A 26 -29.94 -4.07 -13.90
CA LEU A 26 -28.60 -3.94 -13.34
C LEU A 26 -28.42 -4.93 -12.16
N ARG A 27 -27.49 -5.86 -12.32
CA ARG A 27 -27.17 -6.84 -11.27
C ARG A 27 -26.21 -6.22 -10.26
N LEU A 28 -26.44 -6.53 -8.98
CA LEU A 28 -25.61 -6.12 -7.85
C LEU A 28 -24.86 -7.32 -7.29
N PHE A 29 -23.59 -7.12 -6.96
CA PHE A 29 -22.72 -8.15 -6.41
C PHE A 29 -22.12 -7.69 -5.09
N CYS A 30 -21.86 -8.62 -4.18
CA CYS A 30 -21.14 -8.34 -2.96
C CYS A 30 -19.68 -7.99 -3.33
N GLY A 31 -19.22 -6.81 -2.92
CA GLY A 31 -17.82 -6.40 -3.06
C GLY A 31 -16.93 -7.00 -1.98
N SER A 32 -15.76 -6.40 -1.82
CA SER A 32 -14.81 -6.71 -0.75
C SER A 32 -14.22 -5.42 -0.19
N HIS A 33 -13.33 -5.52 0.80
CA HIS A 33 -12.51 -4.40 1.24
C HIS A 33 -11.74 -3.81 0.05
N ASP A 34 -11.60 -2.48 -0.02
CA ASP A 34 -10.96 -1.78 -1.14
C ASP A 34 -9.54 -2.30 -1.44
N GLN A 35 -8.72 -2.53 -0.41
CA GLN A 35 -7.36 -3.07 -0.57
C GLN A 35 -7.37 -4.54 -1.07
N ILE A 36 -8.42 -5.30 -0.78
CA ILE A 36 -8.63 -6.64 -1.37
C ILE A 36 -8.94 -6.51 -2.86
N CYS A 37 -9.82 -5.57 -3.24
CA CYS A 37 -10.08 -5.27 -4.64
C CYS A 37 -8.81 -4.78 -5.35
N CYS A 38 -8.02 -3.90 -4.72
CA CYS A 38 -6.73 -3.47 -5.25
C CYS A 38 -5.78 -4.64 -5.50
N SER A 39 -5.69 -5.58 -4.57
CA SER A 39 -4.81 -6.74 -4.71
C SER A 39 -5.27 -7.69 -5.84
N LEU A 40 -6.59 -7.89 -6.03
CA LEU A 40 -7.13 -8.61 -7.18
C LEU A 40 -6.76 -7.93 -8.49
N GLY A 41 -6.98 -6.61 -8.60
CA GLY A 41 -6.65 -5.83 -9.79
C GLY A 41 -5.15 -5.78 -10.08
N ALA A 42 -4.31 -5.91 -9.05
CA ALA A 42 -2.86 -6.08 -9.18
C ALA A 42 -2.46 -7.53 -9.51
N GLY A 43 -3.41 -8.45 -9.65
CA GLY A 43 -3.17 -9.84 -10.03
C GLY A 43 -2.52 -10.68 -8.92
N VAL A 44 -2.83 -10.39 -7.65
CA VAL A 44 -2.32 -11.16 -6.51
C VAL A 44 -3.19 -12.40 -6.33
N PHE A 45 -2.79 -13.50 -6.95
CA PHE A 45 -3.50 -14.78 -6.88
C PHE A 45 -2.64 -15.90 -6.26
N ASP A 46 -1.33 -15.68 -6.16
CA ASP A 46 -0.35 -16.68 -5.75
C ASP A 46 0.33 -16.29 -4.44
N GLU A 47 0.65 -17.29 -3.62
CA GLU A 47 1.49 -17.11 -2.43
C GLU A 47 2.87 -16.56 -2.81
N GLY A 48 3.37 -15.65 -2.00
CA GLY A 48 4.66 -14.99 -2.23
C GLY A 48 4.60 -13.75 -3.13
N VAL A 49 3.42 -13.42 -3.66
CA VAL A 49 3.16 -12.14 -4.33
C VAL A 49 2.31 -11.27 -3.41
N ALA A 50 2.66 -9.99 -3.29
CA ALA A 50 1.87 -9.02 -2.54
C ALA A 50 1.60 -7.78 -3.40
N MET A 51 0.44 -7.19 -3.23
CA MET A 51 0.16 -5.83 -3.66
C MET A 51 0.74 -4.85 -2.62
N ASP A 52 1.35 -3.78 -3.11
CA ASP A 52 1.86 -2.67 -2.31
C ASP A 52 1.28 -1.36 -2.84
N SER A 53 0.33 -0.81 -2.10
CA SER A 53 -0.37 0.43 -2.47
C SER A 53 0.37 1.65 -1.93
N LEU A 54 1.05 2.39 -2.80
CA LEU A 54 1.80 3.61 -2.51
C LEU A 54 0.92 4.85 -2.75
N GLY A 55 -0.14 4.96 -1.95
CA GLY A 55 -1.08 6.07 -1.95
C GLY A 55 -0.83 7.06 -0.80
N THR A 56 -1.88 7.76 -0.35
CA THR A 56 -1.85 8.62 0.85
C THR A 56 -1.26 7.89 2.05
N THR A 57 -1.69 6.65 2.24
CA THR A 57 -1.14 5.64 3.15
C THR A 57 -0.46 4.54 2.34
N GLU A 58 0.31 3.67 2.98
CA GLU A 58 0.81 2.45 2.35
C GLU A 58 0.07 1.24 2.90
N SER A 59 -0.27 0.29 2.04
CA SER A 59 -0.84 -1.00 2.46
C SER A 59 -0.21 -2.12 1.66
N ILE A 60 0.34 -3.11 2.37
CA ILE A 60 0.86 -4.33 1.75
C ILE A 60 -0.13 -5.46 2.01
N VAL A 61 -0.67 -6.05 0.94
CA VAL A 61 -1.63 -7.16 1.00
C VAL A 61 -1.05 -8.36 0.29
N CYS A 62 -0.89 -9.47 1.01
CA CYS A 62 -0.47 -10.75 0.43
C CYS A 62 -1.52 -11.82 0.72
N VAL A 63 -1.48 -12.91 -0.04
CA VAL A 63 -2.42 -14.03 0.10
C VAL A 63 -1.70 -15.30 0.55
N SER A 64 -2.42 -16.13 1.30
CA SER A 64 -1.99 -17.47 1.67
C SER A 64 -3.20 -18.40 1.77
N SER A 65 -3.00 -19.65 1.43
CA SER A 65 -3.97 -20.74 1.66
C SER A 65 -4.05 -21.15 3.13
N ARG A 66 -3.07 -20.73 3.94
CA ARG A 66 -2.99 -21.05 5.35
C ARG A 66 -3.59 -19.94 6.21
N LEU A 67 -4.68 -20.24 6.93
CA LEU A 67 -5.15 -19.34 7.99
C LEU A 67 -4.24 -19.48 9.23
N THR A 68 -3.51 -18.41 9.54
CA THR A 68 -2.67 -18.34 10.72
C THR A 68 -3.34 -17.49 11.79
N THR A 69 -3.66 -18.09 12.94
CA THR A 69 -4.29 -17.41 14.09
C THR A 69 -3.41 -17.54 15.34
N SER A 70 -2.09 -17.43 15.15
CA SER A 70 -1.14 -17.57 16.25
C SER A 70 -1.08 -16.32 17.13
N ARG A 71 -0.53 -16.47 18.36
CA ARG A 71 -0.24 -15.31 19.21
C ARG A 71 0.71 -14.31 18.55
N GLN A 72 1.57 -14.79 17.63
CA GLN A 72 2.49 -13.97 16.87
C GLN A 72 1.73 -13.02 15.92
N ASN A 73 0.69 -13.50 15.22
CA ASN A 73 -0.14 -12.64 14.37
C ASN A 73 -0.82 -11.52 15.16
N LEU A 74 -1.33 -11.85 16.36
CA LEU A 74 -1.92 -10.85 17.25
C LEU A 74 -0.87 -9.83 17.73
N ALA A 75 0.33 -10.28 18.06
CA ALA A 75 1.41 -9.39 18.50
C ALA A 75 1.91 -8.45 17.38
N CYS A 76 1.86 -8.90 16.12
CA CYS A 76 2.22 -8.10 14.95
C CYS A 76 1.06 -7.25 14.43
N ASN A 77 -0.13 -7.31 15.04
CA ASN A 77 -1.31 -6.56 14.63
C ASN A 77 -1.65 -6.72 13.13
N ILE A 78 -1.42 -7.92 12.57
CA ILE A 78 -1.70 -8.22 11.15
C ILE A 78 -3.14 -8.69 11.01
N PRO A 79 -4.07 -7.88 10.49
CA PRO A 79 -5.42 -8.31 10.20
C PRO A 79 -5.45 -9.33 9.07
N VAL A 80 -6.40 -10.26 9.16
CA VAL A 80 -6.61 -11.34 8.20
C VAL A 80 -8.05 -11.25 7.69
N TYR A 81 -8.20 -11.30 6.38
CA TYR A 81 -9.48 -11.21 5.71
C TYR A 81 -9.71 -12.44 4.83
N PRO A 82 -10.96 -12.88 4.61
CA PRO A 82 -11.27 -13.77 3.51
C PRO A 82 -10.82 -13.15 2.19
N TYR A 83 -10.16 -13.94 1.35
CA TYR A 83 -9.78 -13.50 0.01
C TYR A 83 -10.69 -14.18 -1.01
N PRO A 84 -11.07 -13.51 -2.10
CA PRO A 84 -11.81 -14.13 -3.18
C PRO A 84 -11.08 -15.34 -3.75
N GLY A 85 -11.73 -16.50 -3.74
CA GLY A 85 -11.15 -17.80 -4.04
C GLY A 85 -11.31 -18.77 -2.87
N GLU A 86 -11.44 -20.04 -3.18
CA GLU A 86 -11.66 -21.07 -2.16
C GLU A 86 -10.40 -21.26 -1.31
N GLY A 87 -10.56 -21.14 0.01
CA GLY A 87 -9.48 -21.39 0.98
C GLY A 87 -8.34 -20.36 0.99
N LEU A 88 -8.55 -19.17 0.41
CA LEU A 88 -7.56 -18.10 0.42
C LEU A 88 -7.86 -17.04 1.48
N TYR A 89 -6.80 -16.52 2.10
CA TYR A 89 -6.83 -15.47 3.11
C TYR A 89 -5.86 -14.36 2.74
N ALA A 90 -6.28 -13.11 2.93
CA ALA A 90 -5.42 -11.93 2.78
C ALA A 90 -4.88 -11.48 4.12
N TYR A 91 -3.60 -11.21 4.16
CA TYR A 91 -2.86 -10.62 5.28
C TYR A 91 -2.48 -9.20 4.91
N MET A 92 -2.81 -8.24 5.75
CA MET A 92 -2.60 -6.83 5.44
C MET A 92 -1.75 -6.16 6.51
N THR A 93 -0.78 -5.37 6.07
CA THR A 93 -0.07 -4.41 6.92
C THR A 93 -0.24 -3.01 6.33
N PHE A 94 -0.07 -1.98 7.15
CA PHE A 94 -0.22 -0.61 6.67
C PHE A 94 0.65 0.38 7.43
N LEU A 95 1.00 1.47 6.73
CA LEU A 95 1.55 2.69 7.27
C LEU A 95 0.50 3.79 7.19
N THR A 96 0.43 4.62 8.21
CA THR A 96 -0.51 5.73 8.29
C THR A 96 -0.17 6.88 7.36
N THR A 97 1.09 6.97 6.92
CA THR A 97 1.60 7.99 5.98
C THR A 97 2.50 7.35 4.93
N CYS A 98 2.37 7.78 3.68
CA CYS A 98 3.23 7.38 2.56
C CYS A 98 3.36 8.58 1.60
N ALA A 99 2.65 8.63 0.48
CA ALA A 99 2.67 9.80 -0.41
C ALA A 99 2.14 11.08 0.25
N SER A 100 1.28 10.96 1.27
CA SER A 100 0.85 12.10 2.09
C SER A 100 2.01 12.83 2.77
N LEU A 101 3.08 12.12 3.11
CA LEU A 101 4.27 12.72 3.71
C LEU A 101 5.09 13.52 2.68
N LEU A 102 5.09 13.10 1.41
CA LEU A 102 5.69 13.85 0.32
C LEU A 102 4.89 15.12 0.03
N GLU A 103 3.56 15.02 0.07
CA GLU A 103 2.66 16.16 -0.07
C GLU A 103 2.84 17.17 1.08
N TRP A 104 2.96 16.68 2.33
CA TRP A 104 3.29 17.52 3.48
C TRP A 104 4.64 18.21 3.30
N PHE A 105 5.67 17.49 2.84
CA PHE A 105 7.00 18.05 2.58
C PHE A 105 6.94 19.17 1.52
N ARG A 106 6.24 18.92 0.41
CA ARG A 106 6.06 19.89 -0.66
C ARG A 106 5.34 21.14 -0.19
N THR A 107 4.18 20.97 0.49
CA THR A 107 3.27 22.08 0.80
C THR A 107 3.61 22.81 2.09
N LYS A 108 4.09 22.10 3.12
CA LYS A 108 4.30 22.69 4.46
C LYS A 108 5.74 23.10 4.72
N LEU A 109 6.72 22.39 4.16
CA LEU A 109 8.13 22.74 4.34
C LEU A 109 8.66 23.64 3.22
N LEU A 110 8.22 23.42 1.98
CA LEU A 110 8.80 24.10 0.82
C LEU A 110 7.88 25.13 0.19
N ASP A 111 6.59 25.09 0.47
CA ASP A 111 5.54 25.92 -0.18
C ASP A 111 5.69 25.90 -1.72
N ALA A 112 5.95 24.68 -2.27
CA ALA A 112 6.28 24.49 -3.67
C ALA A 112 5.04 24.09 -4.50
N PRO A 113 4.93 24.54 -5.76
CA PRO A 113 3.88 24.10 -6.66
C PRO A 113 4.03 22.60 -6.97
N GLU A 114 2.95 21.96 -7.39
CA GLU A 114 2.97 20.53 -7.74
C GLU A 114 3.62 20.29 -9.10
N GLU A 115 3.43 21.22 -10.03
CA GLU A 115 3.91 21.09 -11.40
C GLU A 115 5.44 20.91 -11.45
N GLY A 116 5.86 19.77 -11.99
CA GLY A 116 7.27 19.40 -12.13
C GLY A 116 7.99 19.00 -10.84
N PHE A 117 7.35 19.15 -9.65
CA PHE A 117 7.99 18.90 -8.36
C PHE A 117 8.52 17.46 -8.26
N TYR A 118 7.65 16.48 -8.42
CA TYR A 118 8.03 15.07 -8.27
C TYR A 118 9.06 14.63 -9.30
N ALA A 119 8.93 15.09 -10.56
CA ALA A 119 9.91 14.79 -11.60
C ALA A 119 11.31 15.34 -11.29
N GLN A 120 11.39 16.56 -10.76
CA GLN A 120 12.67 17.17 -10.33
C GLN A 120 13.30 16.35 -9.19
N TYR A 121 12.51 15.92 -8.21
CA TYR A 121 13.02 15.15 -7.08
C TYR A 121 13.43 13.74 -7.49
N ASP A 122 12.68 13.09 -8.39
CA ASP A 122 13.05 11.79 -8.95
C ASP A 122 14.38 11.85 -9.74
N GLN A 123 14.57 12.91 -10.53
CA GLN A 123 15.85 13.13 -11.19
C GLN A 123 16.99 13.25 -10.16
N LYS A 124 16.78 14.04 -9.11
CA LYS A 124 17.79 14.24 -8.06
C LYS A 124 18.08 12.98 -7.26
N LEU A 125 17.08 12.18 -6.95
CA LEU A 125 17.24 10.86 -6.31
C LEU A 125 18.10 9.92 -7.16
N THR A 126 17.91 9.96 -8.48
CA THR A 126 18.72 9.17 -9.43
C THR A 126 20.18 9.57 -9.40
N GLU A 127 20.47 10.88 -9.34
CA GLU A 127 21.85 11.42 -9.24
C GLU A 127 22.51 11.04 -7.90
N LEU A 128 21.73 10.96 -6.81
CA LEU A 128 22.21 10.66 -5.46
C LEU A 128 22.19 9.16 -5.13
N ARG A 129 21.85 8.30 -6.07
CA ARG A 129 21.58 6.87 -5.84
C ARG A 129 22.70 6.17 -5.07
N ASP A 130 23.95 6.41 -5.42
CA ASP A 130 25.11 5.70 -4.86
C ASP A 130 25.69 6.38 -3.61
N GLN A 131 25.05 7.46 -3.13
CA GLN A 131 25.48 8.16 -1.92
C GLN A 131 24.68 7.61 -0.72
N PRO A 132 25.34 7.30 0.41
CA PRO A 132 24.62 6.90 1.62
C PRO A 132 23.79 8.06 2.15
N ALA A 133 22.59 7.74 2.68
CA ALA A 133 21.81 8.74 3.39
C ALA A 133 22.52 9.13 4.69
N SER A 134 22.57 10.44 4.96
CA SER A 134 23.10 10.99 6.22
C SER A 134 22.00 11.32 7.23
N VAL A 135 20.74 11.34 6.77
CA VAL A 135 19.54 11.68 7.55
C VAL A 135 18.60 10.50 7.54
N PHE A 136 17.98 10.23 8.70
CA PHE A 136 16.94 9.23 8.86
C PHE A 136 15.62 9.91 9.16
N ALA A 137 14.51 9.37 8.64
CA ALA A 137 13.16 9.80 8.98
C ALA A 137 12.35 8.63 9.55
N LEU A 138 11.64 8.89 10.66
CA LEU A 138 10.55 8.03 11.11
C LEU A 138 9.25 8.58 10.51
N PRO A 139 8.54 7.81 9.67
CA PRO A 139 7.41 8.34 8.91
C PRO A 139 6.09 8.38 9.70
N TYR A 140 6.13 8.58 11.02
CA TYR A 140 4.97 8.50 11.93
C TYR A 140 4.24 9.83 12.08
N PHE A 141 4.13 10.61 11.00
CA PHE A 141 3.53 11.96 11.04
C PHE A 141 2.01 11.94 11.26
N ALA A 142 1.36 10.80 11.12
CA ALA A 142 -0.03 10.56 11.51
C ALA A 142 -0.15 9.31 12.40
N GLY A 143 0.86 9.06 13.25
CA GLY A 143 0.96 7.86 14.06
C GLY A 143 1.68 6.72 13.37
N ALA A 144 1.89 5.61 14.09
CA ALA A 144 2.46 4.37 13.58
C ALA A 144 1.34 3.36 13.27
N GLY A 145 1.41 2.74 12.10
CA GLY A 145 0.54 1.65 11.69
C GLY A 145 1.01 0.30 12.26
N THR A 146 0.95 -0.76 11.47
CA THR A 146 1.45 -2.08 11.86
C THR A 146 2.98 -2.10 11.92
N PRO A 147 3.58 -2.83 12.87
CA PRO A 147 2.94 -3.61 13.93
C PRO A 147 2.59 -2.81 15.20
N GLN A 148 3.08 -1.58 15.35
CA GLN A 148 3.03 -0.82 16.61
C GLN A 148 1.60 -0.42 16.98
N MET A 149 0.78 0.00 16.02
CA MET A 149 -0.59 0.51 16.20
C MET A 149 -0.65 1.64 17.25
N ASP A 150 0.37 2.51 17.26
CA ASP A 150 0.42 3.69 18.14
C ASP A 150 0.12 4.97 17.38
N PHE A 151 -1.14 5.37 17.38
CA PHE A 151 -1.59 6.59 16.70
C PHE A 151 -1.14 7.90 17.40
N ARG A 152 -0.42 7.82 18.51
CA ARG A 152 0.20 8.98 19.19
C ARG A 152 1.69 9.12 18.83
N ALA A 153 2.27 8.15 18.13
CA ALA A 153 3.63 8.25 17.63
C ALA A 153 3.77 9.47 16.72
N GLN A 154 4.94 10.10 16.75
CA GLN A 154 5.23 11.29 15.96
C GLN A 154 6.42 11.08 15.04
N GLY A 155 6.39 11.76 13.90
CA GLY A 155 7.48 11.75 12.94
C GLY A 155 8.74 12.41 13.50
N LEU A 156 9.90 11.98 12.98
CA LEU A 156 11.22 12.44 13.41
C LEU A 156 12.18 12.47 12.22
N PHE A 157 13.02 13.49 12.18
CA PHE A 157 14.27 13.48 11.42
C PHE A 157 15.46 13.42 12.36
N ALA A 158 16.42 12.54 12.09
CA ALA A 158 17.64 12.37 12.87
C ALA A 158 18.89 12.47 11.97
N GLY A 159 20.00 12.98 12.51
CA GLY A 159 21.26 13.12 11.76
C GLY A 159 21.38 14.43 10.99
N LEU A 160 20.58 15.45 11.31
CA LEU A 160 20.66 16.77 10.67
C LEU A 160 21.98 17.48 10.97
N THR A 161 22.56 18.08 9.95
CA THR A 161 23.74 18.96 10.02
C THR A 161 23.48 20.25 9.23
N LEU A 162 24.40 21.21 9.29
CA LEU A 162 24.29 22.45 8.48
C LEU A 162 24.37 22.18 6.96
N ASP A 163 24.90 21.04 6.57
CA ASP A 163 25.02 20.63 5.16
C ASP A 163 23.79 19.85 4.67
N THR A 164 22.84 19.56 5.57
CA THR A 164 21.60 18.82 5.20
C THR A 164 20.72 19.69 4.30
N ASP A 165 20.48 19.24 3.09
CA ASP A 165 19.63 19.92 2.13
C ASP A 165 18.23 19.26 2.01
N ARG A 166 17.35 19.92 1.25
CA ARG A 166 15.98 19.44 1.02
C ARG A 166 15.90 18.09 0.29
N TYR A 167 16.89 17.77 -0.55
CA TYR A 167 16.89 16.50 -1.29
C TYR A 167 17.26 15.33 -0.39
N GLN A 168 18.15 15.56 0.58
CA GLN A 168 18.48 14.59 1.62
C GLN A 168 17.30 14.34 2.55
N LEU A 169 16.53 15.38 2.91
CA LEU A 169 15.28 15.21 3.68
C LEU A 169 14.22 14.44 2.91
N TYR A 170 14.02 14.76 1.64
CA TYR A 170 13.07 14.03 0.78
C TYR A 170 13.46 12.57 0.64
N ARG A 171 14.73 12.29 0.39
CA ARG A 171 15.27 10.93 0.34
C ARG A 171 15.05 10.19 1.66
N ALA A 172 15.32 10.83 2.81
CA ALA A 172 15.11 10.24 4.12
C ALA A 172 13.64 9.84 4.36
N ILE A 173 12.68 10.62 3.87
CA ILE A 173 11.25 10.28 3.92
C ILE A 173 10.99 9.00 3.14
N LEU A 174 11.48 8.89 1.91
CA LEU A 174 11.28 7.70 1.07
C LEU A 174 11.95 6.46 1.67
N GLU A 175 13.19 6.60 2.14
CA GLU A 175 13.90 5.52 2.83
C GLU A 175 13.15 5.09 4.09
N GLY A 176 12.65 6.03 4.88
CA GLY A 176 11.87 5.77 6.09
C GLY A 176 10.62 4.94 5.80
N THR A 177 9.84 5.27 4.76
CA THR A 177 8.69 4.46 4.35
C THR A 177 9.12 3.08 3.87
N CYS A 178 10.23 2.96 3.14
CA CYS A 178 10.75 1.67 2.69
C CYS A 178 11.25 0.80 3.87
N PHE A 179 11.86 1.39 4.91
CA PHE A 179 12.27 0.66 6.13
C PHE A 179 11.07 0.14 6.90
N GLU A 180 9.99 0.93 7.02
CA GLU A 180 8.73 0.46 7.62
C GLU A 180 8.11 -0.67 6.79
N GLY A 181 8.09 -0.55 5.46
CA GLY A 181 7.68 -1.64 4.58
C GLY A 181 8.49 -2.92 4.83
N ARG A 182 9.81 -2.82 4.96
CA ARG A 182 10.69 -3.95 5.31
C ARG A 182 10.37 -4.54 6.68
N LEU A 183 10.12 -3.70 7.70
CA LEU A 183 9.71 -4.15 9.03
C LEU A 183 8.39 -4.94 8.95
N ASN A 184 7.41 -4.44 8.22
CA ASN A 184 6.13 -5.11 8.00
C ASN A 184 6.30 -6.46 7.29
N LEU A 185 7.14 -6.54 6.27
CA LEU A 185 7.46 -7.80 5.59
C LEU A 185 8.14 -8.80 6.54
N ALA A 186 9.08 -8.36 7.38
CA ALA A 186 9.72 -9.21 8.38
C ALA A 186 8.72 -9.73 9.43
N ASN A 187 7.75 -8.90 9.84
CA ASN A 187 6.66 -9.32 10.72
C ASN A 187 5.74 -10.35 10.05
N MET A 188 5.39 -10.18 8.78
CA MET A 188 4.67 -11.19 8.01
C MET A 188 5.43 -12.51 7.96
N GLU A 189 6.74 -12.46 7.68
CA GLU A 189 7.60 -13.66 7.66
C GLU A 189 7.65 -14.37 9.00
N SER A 190 7.71 -13.63 10.12
CA SER A 190 7.66 -14.21 11.47
C SER A 190 6.33 -14.93 11.76
N CYS A 191 5.28 -14.55 11.05
CA CYS A 191 3.96 -15.21 11.07
C CYS A 191 3.84 -16.36 10.05
N GLY A 192 4.91 -16.68 9.32
CA GLY A 192 4.92 -17.73 8.30
C GLY A 192 4.37 -17.29 6.93
N ILE A 193 4.24 -15.99 6.71
CA ILE A 193 3.77 -15.42 5.43
C ILE A 193 4.99 -14.87 4.69
N SER A 194 5.41 -15.54 3.62
CA SER A 194 6.57 -15.13 2.83
C SER A 194 6.14 -14.31 1.61
N VAL A 195 6.80 -13.16 1.40
CA VAL A 195 6.61 -12.31 0.23
C VAL A 195 7.90 -12.24 -0.56
N ARG A 196 7.85 -12.53 -1.86
CA ARG A 196 9.00 -12.50 -2.79
C ARG A 196 8.91 -11.36 -3.80
N GLU A 197 7.67 -10.95 -4.13
CA GLU A 197 7.38 -9.93 -5.13
C GLU A 197 6.37 -8.93 -4.59
N LEU A 198 6.66 -7.64 -4.78
CA LEU A 198 5.76 -6.52 -4.50
C LEU A 198 5.25 -5.94 -5.82
N ARG A 199 3.95 -5.95 -6.03
CA ARG A 199 3.27 -5.29 -7.14
C ARG A 199 2.76 -3.94 -6.69
N CYS A 200 3.49 -2.90 -7.05
CA CYS A 200 3.22 -1.54 -6.59
C CYS A 200 2.15 -0.87 -7.45
N ILE A 201 1.18 -0.26 -6.78
CA ILE A 201 0.09 0.54 -7.35
C ILE A 201 0.04 1.91 -6.68
N GLY A 202 -0.79 2.81 -7.20
CA GLY A 202 -0.96 4.16 -6.69
C GLY A 202 0.06 5.15 -7.22
N GLY A 203 -0.04 6.41 -6.77
CA GLY A 203 0.78 7.51 -7.29
C GLY A 203 2.27 7.32 -7.10
N GLY A 204 2.70 6.77 -5.96
CA GLY A 204 4.11 6.49 -5.67
C GLY A 204 4.73 5.44 -6.59
N ALA A 205 3.94 4.54 -7.15
CA ALA A 205 4.42 3.52 -8.10
C ALA A 205 4.89 4.09 -9.45
N ARG A 206 4.70 5.38 -9.70
CA ARG A 206 5.22 6.09 -10.89
C ARG A 206 6.67 6.53 -10.73
N SER A 207 7.20 6.60 -9.50
CA SER A 207 8.57 6.99 -9.19
C SER A 207 9.53 5.80 -9.30
N ALA A 208 10.22 5.68 -10.43
CA ALA A 208 11.20 4.61 -10.64
C ALA A 208 12.33 4.61 -9.58
N PRO A 209 12.93 5.76 -9.16
CA PRO A 209 13.94 5.76 -8.10
C PRO A 209 13.39 5.31 -6.75
N TRP A 210 12.14 5.64 -6.40
CA TRP A 210 11.53 5.14 -5.16
C TRP A 210 11.31 3.63 -5.20
N LEU A 211 10.80 3.08 -6.32
CA LEU A 211 10.64 1.63 -6.48
C LEU A 211 11.98 0.89 -6.42
N GLN A 212 13.04 1.45 -6.99
CA GLN A 212 14.38 0.88 -6.87
C GLN A 212 14.87 0.90 -5.42
N MET A 213 14.72 2.02 -4.72
CA MET A 213 15.05 2.14 -3.30
C MET A 213 14.28 1.10 -2.46
N LYS A 214 13.00 0.92 -2.76
CA LYS A 214 12.16 -0.10 -2.09
C LYS A 214 12.69 -1.51 -2.36
N ALA A 215 13.09 -1.83 -3.59
CA ALA A 215 13.69 -3.12 -3.92
C ALA A 215 15.01 -3.34 -3.18
N ASP A 216 15.87 -2.33 -3.14
CA ASP A 216 17.19 -2.38 -2.47
C ASP A 216 17.03 -2.57 -0.95
N ILE A 217 16.11 -1.83 -0.31
CA ILE A 217 15.88 -1.90 1.14
C ILE A 217 15.16 -3.18 1.56
N THR A 218 14.12 -3.58 0.81
CA THR A 218 13.33 -4.76 1.17
C THR A 218 13.99 -6.07 0.75
N GLY A 219 14.89 -6.03 -0.24
CA GLY A 219 15.46 -7.25 -0.85
C GLY A 219 14.42 -8.07 -1.62
N ARG A 220 13.36 -7.43 -2.13
CA ARG A 220 12.28 -8.08 -2.87
C ARG A 220 12.24 -7.57 -4.30
N ARG A 221 11.70 -8.42 -5.20
CA ARG A 221 11.36 -7.96 -6.54
C ARG A 221 10.22 -6.95 -6.43
N VAL A 222 10.41 -5.76 -7.00
CA VAL A 222 9.40 -4.69 -7.03
C VAL A 222 9.00 -4.44 -8.48
N VAL A 223 7.69 -4.43 -8.74
CA VAL A 223 7.11 -4.27 -10.07
C VAL A 223 6.07 -3.16 -10.03
N SER A 224 6.19 -2.17 -10.91
CA SER A 224 5.13 -1.18 -11.14
C SER A 224 4.02 -1.80 -11.99
N MET A 225 2.77 -1.66 -11.55
CA MET A 225 1.62 -2.14 -12.29
C MET A 225 1.12 -1.07 -13.28
N ALA A 226 0.78 -1.49 -14.49
CA ALA A 226 0.27 -0.58 -15.50
C ALA A 226 -1.19 -0.12 -15.25
N CYS A 227 -1.93 -0.83 -14.40
CA CYS A 227 -3.30 -0.49 -14.06
C CYS A 227 -3.30 0.60 -12.98
N GLU A 228 -3.73 1.81 -13.33
CA GLU A 228 -3.83 2.93 -12.38
C GLU A 228 -4.95 2.72 -11.35
N GLU A 229 -6.09 2.17 -11.79
CA GLU A 229 -7.31 1.96 -10.98
C GLU A 229 -7.49 0.47 -10.62
N ALA A 230 -6.48 -0.13 -9.99
CA ALA A 230 -6.50 -1.54 -9.63
C ALA A 230 -7.71 -1.92 -8.76
N GLY A 231 -8.16 -1.02 -7.86
CA GLY A 231 -9.36 -1.24 -7.05
C GLY A 231 -10.64 -1.40 -7.87
N CYS A 232 -10.83 -0.53 -8.88
CA CYS A 232 -11.95 -0.60 -9.80
C CYS A 232 -11.89 -1.88 -10.66
N LEU A 233 -10.70 -2.24 -11.13
CA LEU A 233 -10.49 -3.48 -11.88
C LEU A 233 -10.85 -4.71 -11.04
N GLY A 234 -10.36 -4.78 -9.79
CA GLY A 234 -10.68 -5.90 -8.89
C GLY A 234 -12.16 -5.97 -8.54
N ALA A 235 -12.83 -4.84 -8.32
CA ALA A 235 -14.27 -4.80 -8.11
C ALA A 235 -15.04 -5.31 -9.35
N ALA A 236 -14.61 -4.92 -10.55
CA ALA A 236 -15.19 -5.41 -11.80
C ALA A 236 -14.95 -6.92 -12.00
N MET A 237 -13.77 -7.43 -11.61
CA MET A 237 -13.48 -8.87 -11.62
C MET A 237 -14.43 -9.65 -10.71
N LEU A 238 -14.70 -9.15 -9.49
CA LEU A 238 -15.67 -9.76 -8.56
C LEU A 238 -17.08 -9.79 -9.17
N ALA A 239 -17.52 -8.71 -9.80
CA ALA A 239 -18.80 -8.67 -10.47
C ALA A 239 -18.89 -9.63 -11.69
N GLY A 240 -17.76 -9.90 -12.34
CA GLY A 240 -17.68 -10.82 -13.47
C GLY A 240 -17.65 -12.31 -13.08
N MET A 241 -17.39 -12.64 -11.81
CA MET A 241 -17.37 -14.02 -11.29
C MET A 241 -18.78 -14.57 -11.04
N GLY A 242 -19.75 -13.72 -10.75
CA GLY A 242 -21.15 -14.07 -10.45
C GLY A 242 -22.09 -13.85 -11.63
#